data_643e09d57aa8ccd1795bd95af0eef8be
#
_entry.id   643e09d57aa8ccd1795bd95af0eef8be
#
_cell.length_a   1.000
_cell.length_b   1.000
_cell.length_c   1.000
_cell.angle_alpha   90.00
_cell.angle_beta   90.00
_cell.angle_gamma   90.00
#
_symmetry.space_group_name_H-M   'P 1'
#
loop_
_entity.id
_entity.type
_entity.pdbx_description
1 polymer ?
#
loop_
_entity_poly.entity_id
_entity_poly.type
_entity_poly.pdbx_seq_one_letter_code
_entity_poly.pdbx_strand_id
1 'polypeptide(L)'
;MTEDINILTFDNFIQKIKTIKTYRSNANKEYKVVKVNKTALVLRDQRTKADFEVPAAQVFAAMKELGIENCTVLKMRQYVGTHAASASAALIFWVFGRGQVQAAIKKFTDLTVRIIREQQKRK
;
A
#
# COMPACT_ATOMS: atom_id res chain seq x y z
N MET A 1 -4.74 -9.16 10.93
CA MET A 1 -3.48 -9.36 11.65
C MET A 1 -2.31 -8.96 10.75
N THR A 2 -1.43 -8.13 11.22
CA THR A 2 -0.20 -7.83 10.49
C THR A 2 0.78 -8.98 10.67
N GLU A 3 1.51 -9.32 9.62
CA GLU A 3 2.57 -10.33 9.73
C GLU A 3 3.70 -9.82 10.59
N ASP A 4 4.36 -10.72 11.29
CA ASP A 4 5.59 -10.40 11.99
C ASP A 4 6.68 -10.11 10.96
N ILE A 5 7.12 -8.84 10.92
CA ILE A 5 8.14 -8.39 9.97
C ILE A 5 9.46 -9.13 10.13
N ASN A 6 9.74 -9.65 11.33
CA ASN A 6 10.99 -10.35 11.63
C ASN A 6 11.10 -11.70 10.91
N ILE A 7 9.97 -12.32 10.58
CA ILE A 7 9.94 -13.59 9.87
C ILE A 7 9.68 -13.45 8.38
N LEU A 8 9.41 -12.23 7.90
CA LEU A 8 9.18 -11.98 6.48
C LEU A 8 10.49 -12.09 5.71
N THR A 9 10.55 -12.99 4.73
CA THR A 9 11.69 -13.13 3.83
C THR A 9 11.52 -12.22 2.62
N PHE A 10 12.63 -11.93 1.94
CA PHE A 10 12.58 -11.14 0.71
C PHE A 10 11.72 -11.81 -0.37
N ASP A 11 11.84 -13.13 -0.51
CA ASP A 11 11.02 -13.87 -1.48
C ASP A 11 9.53 -13.77 -1.18
N ASN A 12 9.14 -13.91 0.08
CA ASN A 12 7.74 -13.75 0.51
C ASN A 12 7.25 -12.31 0.31
N PHE A 13 8.10 -11.33 0.56
CA PHE A 13 7.82 -9.92 0.28
C PHE A 13 7.48 -9.71 -1.19
N ILE A 14 8.31 -10.22 -2.11
CA ILE A 14 8.08 -10.14 -3.55
C ILE A 14 6.78 -10.86 -3.95
N GLN A 15 6.54 -12.06 -3.44
CA GLN A 15 5.34 -12.82 -3.77
C GLN A 15 4.06 -12.11 -3.34
N LYS A 16 4.07 -11.48 -2.19
CA LYS A 16 2.91 -10.71 -1.71
C LYS A 16 2.60 -9.51 -2.61
N ILE A 17 3.64 -8.79 -3.03
CA ILE A 17 3.45 -7.64 -3.91
C ILE A 17 2.92 -8.09 -5.28
N LYS A 18 3.34 -9.25 -5.77
CA LYS A 18 2.86 -9.80 -7.04
C LYS A 18 1.34 -10.05 -7.05
N THR A 19 0.72 -10.26 -5.90
CA THR A 19 -0.72 -10.46 -5.81
C THR A 19 -1.52 -9.16 -5.93
N ILE A 20 -0.86 -8.01 -5.84
CA ILE A 20 -1.51 -6.69 -5.82
C ILE A 20 -1.47 -6.09 -7.22
N LYS A 21 -2.63 -5.72 -7.74
CA LYS A 21 -2.76 -5.01 -9.03
C LYS A 21 -2.83 -3.51 -8.82
N THR A 22 -3.68 -3.09 -7.90
CA THR A 22 -3.86 -1.67 -7.55
C THR A 22 -3.87 -1.52 -6.04
N TYR A 23 -3.54 -0.32 -5.57
CA TYR A 23 -3.56 -0.01 -4.15
C TYR A 23 -3.80 1.48 -3.95
N ARG A 24 -4.15 1.87 -2.74
CA ARG A 24 -4.45 3.27 -2.39
C ARG A 24 -3.63 3.73 -1.22
N SER A 25 -3.24 5.01 -1.25
CA SER A 25 -2.59 5.66 -0.12
C SER A 25 -3.62 6.01 0.96
N ASN A 26 -3.13 6.39 2.13
CA ASN A 26 -3.97 6.87 3.21
C ASN A 26 -4.77 8.13 2.80
N ALA A 27 -4.25 8.91 1.87
CA ALA A 27 -4.93 10.06 1.28
C ALA A 27 -5.85 9.69 0.11
N ASN A 28 -6.13 8.41 -0.09
CA ASN A 28 -7.00 7.87 -1.14
C ASN A 28 -6.47 8.08 -2.56
N LYS A 29 -5.17 8.25 -2.71
CA LYS A 29 -4.51 8.34 -4.01
C LYS A 29 -4.30 6.94 -4.57
N GLU A 30 -4.70 6.71 -5.83
CA GLU A 30 -4.68 5.39 -6.44
C GLU A 30 -3.41 5.15 -7.25
N TYR A 31 -2.83 3.95 -7.07
CA TYR A 31 -1.63 3.49 -7.75
C TYR A 31 -1.86 2.11 -8.36
N LYS A 32 -1.02 1.78 -9.34
CA LYS A 32 -1.01 0.46 -9.98
C LYS A 32 0.38 -0.16 -9.86
N VAL A 33 0.43 -1.46 -9.58
CA VAL A 33 1.67 -2.23 -9.64
C VAL A 33 1.85 -2.71 -11.07
N VAL A 34 2.80 -2.14 -11.80
CA VAL A 34 3.02 -2.43 -13.22
C VAL A 34 3.92 -3.64 -13.40
N LYS A 35 4.98 -3.74 -12.59
CA LYS A 35 5.96 -4.81 -12.70
C LYS A 35 6.56 -5.10 -11.33
N VAL A 36 6.80 -6.38 -11.05
CA VAL A 36 7.45 -6.82 -9.81
C VAL A 36 8.50 -7.85 -10.14
N ASN A 37 9.73 -7.60 -9.73
CA ASN A 37 10.79 -8.60 -9.75
C ASN A 37 11.73 -8.34 -8.56
N LYS A 38 12.74 -9.20 -8.40
CA LYS A 38 13.67 -9.09 -7.26
C LYS A 38 14.56 -7.85 -7.32
N THR A 39 14.72 -7.25 -8.49
CA THR A 39 15.55 -6.07 -8.68
C THR A 39 14.77 -4.78 -8.45
N ALA A 40 13.58 -4.68 -9.05
CA ALA A 40 12.81 -3.44 -9.04
C ALA A 40 11.31 -3.68 -9.02
N LEU A 41 10.61 -2.73 -8.44
CA LEU A 41 9.16 -2.60 -8.51
C LEU A 41 8.86 -1.40 -9.41
N VAL A 42 7.92 -1.53 -10.34
CA VAL A 42 7.45 -0.40 -11.14
C VAL A 42 6.03 -0.07 -10.69
N LEU A 43 5.84 1.11 -10.13
CA LEU A 43 4.59 1.59 -9.58
C LEU A 43 4.10 2.77 -10.40
N ARG A 44 2.81 2.83 -10.70
CA ARG A 44 2.23 3.89 -11.51
C ARG A 44 1.23 4.71 -10.72
N ASP A 45 1.38 6.04 -10.77
CA ASP A 45 0.36 6.96 -10.30
C ASP A 45 -0.79 6.96 -11.33
N GLN A 46 -1.97 6.54 -10.92
CA GLN A 46 -3.10 6.39 -11.83
C GLN A 46 -3.64 7.72 -12.37
N ARG A 47 -3.43 8.80 -11.64
CA ARG A 47 -3.88 10.13 -12.07
C ARG A 47 -2.96 10.74 -13.12
N THR A 48 -1.65 10.73 -12.85
CA THR A 48 -0.67 11.37 -13.74
C THR A 48 -0.10 10.43 -14.78
N LYS A 49 -0.29 9.12 -14.60
CA LYS A 49 0.29 8.06 -15.43
C LYS A 49 1.81 8.01 -15.38
N ALA A 50 2.41 8.63 -14.34
CA ALA A 50 3.85 8.58 -14.12
C ALA A 50 4.24 7.23 -13.51
N ASP A 51 5.30 6.62 -14.05
CA ASP A 51 5.85 5.37 -13.54
C ASP A 51 7.06 5.67 -12.64
N PHE A 52 7.15 4.93 -11.52
CA PHE A 52 8.25 5.01 -10.59
C PHE A 52 8.93 3.65 -10.51
N GLU A 53 10.19 3.59 -10.87
CA GLU A 53 11.00 2.39 -10.67
C GLU A 53 11.66 2.46 -9.31
N VAL A 54 11.39 1.46 -8.47
CA VAL A 54 11.80 1.47 -7.06
C VAL A 54 12.63 0.23 -6.79
N PRO A 55 13.83 0.36 -6.20
CA PRO A 55 14.63 -0.82 -5.85
C PRO A 55 13.89 -1.67 -4.80
N ALA A 56 13.58 -2.91 -5.15
CA ALA A 56 12.83 -3.81 -4.27
C ALA A 56 13.56 -4.05 -2.96
N ALA A 57 14.88 -4.22 -3.00
CA ALA A 57 15.69 -4.44 -1.81
C ALA A 57 15.65 -3.25 -0.84
N GLN A 58 15.59 -2.02 -1.35
CA GLN A 58 15.51 -0.82 -0.51
C GLN A 58 14.16 -0.71 0.20
N VAL A 59 13.07 -1.04 -0.47
CA VAL A 59 11.76 -1.07 0.14
C VAL A 59 11.71 -2.11 1.26
N PHE A 60 12.24 -3.29 0.99
CA PHE A 60 12.32 -4.35 1.98
C PHE A 60 13.18 -3.97 3.18
N ALA A 61 14.34 -3.35 2.93
CA ALA A 61 15.24 -2.86 3.98
C ALA A 61 14.54 -1.82 4.87
N ALA A 62 13.80 -0.89 4.26
CA ALA A 62 13.04 0.11 5.00
C ALA A 62 12.02 -0.55 5.94
N MET A 63 11.30 -1.54 5.46
CA MET A 63 10.33 -2.27 6.28
C MET A 63 11.00 -2.97 7.46
N LYS A 64 12.16 -3.61 7.23
CA LYS A 64 12.89 -4.32 8.28
C LYS A 64 13.47 -3.38 9.32
N GLU A 65 14.02 -2.25 8.90
CA GLU A 65 14.67 -1.29 9.79
C GLU A 65 13.69 -0.41 10.55
N LEU A 66 12.64 0.06 9.87
CA LEU A 66 11.70 1.02 10.45
C LEU A 66 10.48 0.35 11.08
N GLY A 67 10.11 -0.83 10.59
CA GLY A 67 8.82 -1.45 10.88
C GLY A 67 7.72 -0.89 9.96
N ILE A 68 6.70 -1.70 9.72
CA ILE A 68 5.63 -1.38 8.75
C ILE A 68 4.95 -0.04 9.06
N GLU A 69 4.65 0.21 10.33
CA GLU A 69 3.91 1.40 10.76
C GLU A 69 4.73 2.68 10.65
N ASN A 70 6.05 2.58 10.60
CA ASN A 70 6.96 3.72 10.57
C ASN A 70 7.48 4.04 9.16
N CYS A 71 7.03 3.33 8.15
CA CYS A 71 7.40 3.60 6.74
C CYS A 71 6.58 4.77 6.19
N THR A 72 6.77 5.95 6.78
CA THR A 72 6.14 7.20 6.32
C THR A 72 6.81 7.71 5.05
N VAL A 73 6.13 8.60 4.34
CA VAL A 73 6.70 9.22 3.12
C VAL A 73 8.04 9.87 3.42
N LEU A 74 8.12 10.61 4.52
CA LEU A 74 9.35 11.31 4.90
C LEU A 74 10.52 10.34 5.11
N LYS A 75 10.28 9.23 5.82
CA LYS A 75 11.32 8.24 6.09
C LYS A 75 11.66 7.43 4.83
N MET A 76 10.69 7.14 3.99
CA MET A 76 10.92 6.41 2.75
C MET A 76 11.80 7.19 1.76
N ARG A 77 11.84 8.51 1.83
CA ARG A 77 12.72 9.32 0.99
C ARG A 77 14.19 8.92 1.12
N GLN A 78 14.61 8.47 2.29
CA GLN A 78 15.99 8.04 2.55
C GLN A 78 16.33 6.70 1.89
N TYR A 79 15.33 5.90 1.58
CA TYR A 79 15.51 4.56 0.99
C TYR A 79 15.30 4.53 -0.52
N VAL A 80 14.31 5.26 -1.01
CA VAL A 80 13.86 5.16 -2.40
C VAL A 80 13.86 6.50 -3.15
N GLY A 81 14.24 7.58 -2.49
CA GLY A 81 14.26 8.92 -3.09
C GLY A 81 12.92 9.63 -2.98
N THR A 82 12.93 10.92 -3.30
CA THR A 82 11.79 11.82 -3.12
C THR A 82 10.59 11.44 -3.99
N HIS A 83 10.85 11.11 -5.27
CA HIS A 83 9.78 10.84 -6.24
C HIS A 83 9.03 9.56 -5.97
N ALA A 84 9.70 8.53 -5.49
CA ALA A 84 9.10 7.21 -5.25
C ALA A 84 8.60 7.02 -3.82
N ALA A 85 8.87 7.96 -2.92
CA ALA A 85 8.57 7.81 -1.49
C ALA A 85 7.09 7.62 -1.21
N SER A 86 6.23 8.44 -1.82
CA SER A 86 4.77 8.36 -1.62
C SER A 86 4.20 7.05 -2.11
N ALA A 87 4.60 6.62 -3.31
CA ALA A 87 4.12 5.36 -3.90
C ALA A 87 4.58 4.16 -3.09
N SER A 88 5.83 4.17 -2.60
CA SER A 88 6.39 3.07 -1.81
C SER A 88 5.76 3.00 -0.42
N ALA A 89 5.59 4.12 0.27
CA ALA A 89 4.94 4.18 1.57
C ALA A 89 3.50 3.67 1.49
N ALA A 90 2.76 4.07 0.47
CA ALA A 90 1.40 3.62 0.23
C ALA A 90 1.34 2.11 -0.03
N LEU A 91 2.29 1.57 -0.78
CA LEU A 91 2.36 0.14 -1.07
C LEU A 91 2.58 -0.67 0.21
N ILE A 92 3.54 -0.27 1.04
CA ILE A 92 3.82 -0.95 2.32
C ILE A 92 2.59 -0.92 3.22
N PHE A 93 1.96 0.24 3.35
CA PHE A 93 0.76 0.40 4.16
C PHE A 93 -0.38 -0.49 3.67
N TRP A 94 -0.58 -0.57 2.36
CA TRP A 94 -1.65 -1.37 1.76
C TRP A 94 -1.42 -2.87 1.90
N VAL A 95 -0.23 -3.35 1.57
CA VAL A 95 0.07 -4.79 1.49
C VAL A 95 0.34 -5.39 2.88
N PHE A 96 1.12 -4.71 3.69
CA PHE A 96 1.63 -5.24 4.96
C PHE A 96 1.03 -4.56 6.18
N GLY A 97 0.47 -3.37 6.03
CA GLY A 97 -0.15 -2.61 7.11
C GLY A 97 -1.66 -2.73 7.10
N ARG A 98 -2.33 -1.63 7.42
CA ARG A 98 -3.79 -1.57 7.61
C ARG A 98 -4.57 -1.06 6.40
N GLY A 99 -3.90 -0.77 5.27
CA GLY A 99 -4.54 -0.14 4.12
C GLY A 99 -5.75 -0.89 3.59
N GLN A 100 -5.60 -2.19 3.35
CA GLN A 100 -6.71 -3.01 2.85
C GLN A 100 -7.83 -3.16 3.87
N VAL A 101 -7.48 -3.35 5.13
CA VAL A 101 -8.45 -3.48 6.21
C VAL A 101 -9.25 -2.20 6.39
N GLN A 102 -8.57 -1.04 6.39
CA GLN A 102 -9.24 0.25 6.50
C GLN A 102 -10.16 0.52 5.31
N ALA A 103 -9.75 0.19 4.10
CA ALA A 103 -10.58 0.33 2.91
C ALA A 103 -11.83 -0.56 2.99
N ALA A 104 -11.70 -1.80 3.47
CA ALA A 104 -12.81 -2.72 3.66
C ALA A 104 -13.79 -2.23 4.73
N ILE A 105 -13.27 -1.73 5.85
CA ILE A 105 -14.09 -1.17 6.94
C ILE A 105 -14.88 0.04 6.45
N LYS A 106 -14.23 0.95 5.72
CA LYS A 106 -14.90 2.14 5.17
C LYS A 106 -16.05 1.74 4.23
N LYS A 107 -15.80 0.80 3.33
CA LYS A 107 -16.80 0.29 2.39
C LYS A 107 -18.00 -0.31 3.12
N PHE A 108 -17.73 -1.12 4.15
CA PHE A 108 -18.78 -1.72 4.99
C PHE A 108 -19.58 -0.67 5.73
N THR A 109 -18.92 0.34 6.31
CA THR A 109 -19.58 1.44 7.02
C THR A 109 -20.49 2.22 6.09
N ASP A 110 -20.02 2.57 4.89
CA ASP A 110 -20.80 3.29 3.89
C ASP A 110 -22.06 2.49 3.49
N LEU A 111 -21.93 1.18 3.30
CA LEU A 111 -23.04 0.29 2.98
C LEU A 111 -24.08 0.25 4.11
N THR A 112 -23.63 0.14 5.35
CA THR A 112 -24.50 0.11 6.53
C THR A 112 -25.28 1.42 6.65
N VAL A 113 -24.66 2.56 6.46
CA VAL A 113 -25.32 3.88 6.48
C VAL A 113 -26.38 3.96 5.39
N ARG A 114 -26.10 3.45 4.20
CA ARG A 114 -27.04 3.42 3.09
C ARG A 114 -28.28 2.60 3.43
N ILE A 115 -28.11 1.41 4.02
CA ILE A 115 -29.22 0.54 4.42
C ILE A 115 -30.10 1.22 5.44
N ILE A 116 -29.52 1.86 6.45
CA ILE A 116 -30.25 2.60 7.48
C ILE A 116 -31.08 3.72 6.86
N ARG A 117 -30.51 4.49 5.94
CA ARG A 117 -31.22 5.57 5.24
C ARG A 117 -32.42 5.07 4.44
N GLU A 118 -32.26 3.94 3.74
CA GLU A 118 -33.35 3.34 2.97
C GLU A 118 -34.50 2.88 3.88
N GLN A 119 -34.19 2.28 5.02
CA GLN A 119 -35.20 1.86 5.99
C GLN A 119 -35.97 3.06 6.55
N GLN A 120 -35.31 4.17 6.81
CA GLN A 120 -35.96 5.40 7.28
C GLN A 120 -36.88 6.00 6.24
N LYS A 121 -36.57 5.90 4.97
CA LYS A 121 -37.38 6.39 3.86
C LYS A 121 -38.68 5.59 3.70
N ARG A 122 -38.72 4.33 4.13
CA ARG A 122 -39.87 3.45 4.01
C ARG A 122 -40.92 3.66 5.10
N LYS A 123 -40.58 4.44 6.10
CA LYS A 123 -41.54 4.84 7.14
C LYS A 123 -42.30 6.08 6.67
#